data_4d9fbfadfc2a7c9d09faa17fff511879
#
_entry.id   4d9fbfadfc2a7c9d09faa17fff511879
#
_cell.length_a   1.000
_cell.length_b   1.000
_cell.length_c   1.000
_cell.angle_alpha   90.00
_cell.angle_beta   90.00
_cell.angle_gamma   90.00
#
_symmetry.space_group_name_H-M   'P 1'
#
loop_
_entity.id
_entity.type
_entity.pdbx_description
1 polymer ?
#
loop_
_entity_poly.entity_id
_entity_poly.type
_entity_poly.pdbx_seq_one_letter_code
_entity_poly.pdbx_strand_id
1 'polypeptide(L)'
;MLARTGLFTARTELRTWTIPAHRALCVPDGSRLRIETARRVGIRCLYTKTELGLLANEVRVVNLDPLTHELISHAIDVAPMKLDEPVNTALITLLADQLARLPDARLQLPLPTDPTALAVASAIMAQPADSLHDQLRTAPASRRTLERRFKTETRMTLGQWRRRACILSAVAMLADGDNVTSVALRVGYASPSSFIAAFRAELDSAPREFMRTAPASTRQGLTM
;
A
#
# COMPACT_ATOMS: atom_id res chain seq x y z
N MET A 1 10.79 -4.71 -3.00
CA MET A 1 11.18 -3.27 -2.93
C MET A 1 10.70 -2.72 -1.60
N LEU A 2 11.51 -1.99 -0.88
CA LEU A 2 11.15 -1.35 0.40
C LEU A 2 11.77 0.05 0.51
N ALA A 3 11.09 0.96 1.22
CA ALA A 3 11.63 2.28 1.55
C ALA A 3 12.41 2.22 2.86
N ARG A 4 13.59 2.84 2.91
CA ARG A 4 14.37 3.01 4.17
C ARG A 4 13.65 3.97 5.12
N THR A 5 13.15 5.06 4.58
CA THR A 5 12.42 6.12 5.29
C THR A 5 11.41 6.73 4.32
N GLY A 6 10.35 7.33 4.84
CA GLY A 6 9.34 7.99 4.02
C GLY A 6 8.44 7.00 3.29
N LEU A 7 8.09 7.34 2.06
CA LEU A 7 7.09 6.61 1.27
C LEU A 7 7.39 6.69 -0.22
N PHE A 8 7.08 5.64 -0.96
CA PHE A 8 6.93 5.69 -2.42
C PHE A 8 5.58 5.11 -2.84
N THR A 9 5.12 5.52 -4.01
CA THR A 9 3.91 5.00 -4.64
C THR A 9 4.30 4.19 -5.87
N ALA A 10 3.67 3.04 -6.06
CA ALA A 10 3.77 2.25 -7.28
C ALA A 10 2.43 2.29 -8.01
N ARG A 11 2.45 2.38 -9.34
CA ARG A 11 1.23 2.51 -10.15
C ARG A 11 1.29 1.68 -11.43
N THR A 12 0.17 1.03 -11.74
CA THR A 12 -0.18 0.53 -13.07
C THR A 12 -1.38 1.32 -13.61
N GLU A 13 -1.88 0.96 -14.78
CA GLU A 13 -3.14 1.51 -15.31
C GLU A 13 -4.35 1.18 -14.43
N LEU A 14 -4.33 0.01 -13.77
CA LEU A 14 -5.46 -0.54 -13.04
C LEU A 14 -5.39 -0.34 -11.53
N ARG A 15 -4.23 -0.06 -10.96
CA ARG A 15 -4.05 0.00 -9.51
C ARG A 15 -2.93 0.96 -9.12
N THR A 16 -3.07 1.52 -7.94
CA THR A 16 -1.98 2.22 -7.25
C THR A 16 -1.74 1.59 -5.88
N TRP A 17 -0.50 1.57 -5.45
CA TRP A 17 -0.05 1.08 -4.14
C TRP A 17 0.70 2.19 -3.42
N THR A 18 0.50 2.29 -2.11
CA THR A 18 1.19 3.24 -1.23
C THR A 18 2.10 2.44 -0.31
N ILE A 19 3.40 2.66 -0.38
CA ILE A 19 4.41 1.84 0.30
C ILE A 19 5.19 2.70 1.30
N PRO A 20 4.75 2.80 2.57
CA PRO A 20 5.51 3.46 3.63
C PRO A 20 6.66 2.56 4.12
N ALA A 21 7.56 3.11 4.92
CA ALA A 21 8.58 2.35 5.62
C ALA A 21 7.97 1.17 6.40
N HIS A 22 8.75 0.10 6.59
CA HIS A 22 8.31 -1.18 7.19
C HIS A 22 7.25 -1.96 6.39
N ARG A 23 7.10 -1.62 5.10
CA ARG A 23 6.29 -2.39 4.13
C ARG A 23 7.14 -2.74 2.93
N ALA A 24 6.87 -3.88 2.34
CA ALA A 24 7.52 -4.27 1.09
C ALA A 24 6.53 -4.42 -0.05
N LEU A 25 6.90 -3.91 -1.20
CA LEU A 25 6.23 -4.18 -2.46
C LEU A 25 6.87 -5.42 -3.09
N CYS A 26 6.09 -6.47 -3.20
CA CYS A 26 6.44 -7.68 -3.96
C CYS A 26 5.98 -7.49 -5.40
N VAL A 27 6.90 -7.64 -6.34
CA VAL A 27 6.66 -7.39 -7.77
C VAL A 27 7.05 -8.65 -8.53
N PRO A 28 6.09 -9.37 -9.13
CA PRO A 28 6.37 -10.50 -10.01
C PRO A 28 7.16 -10.07 -11.25
N ASP A 29 7.87 -11.02 -11.82
CA ASP A 29 8.57 -10.81 -13.09
C ASP A 29 7.60 -10.39 -14.21
N GLY A 30 8.11 -9.59 -15.16
CA GLY A 30 7.31 -9.05 -16.26
C GLY A 30 6.34 -7.92 -15.89
N SER A 31 6.20 -7.57 -14.60
CA SER A 31 5.31 -6.48 -14.17
C SER A 31 5.88 -5.10 -14.57
N ARG A 32 5.06 -4.27 -15.19
CA ARG A 32 5.40 -2.87 -15.52
C ARG A 32 4.79 -1.95 -14.49
N LEU A 33 5.64 -1.27 -13.73
CA LEU A 33 5.24 -0.32 -12.69
C LEU A 33 5.90 1.03 -12.90
N ARG A 34 5.15 2.09 -12.64
CA ARG A 34 5.70 3.43 -12.46
C ARG A 34 5.89 3.66 -10.96
N ILE A 35 7.11 4.06 -10.55
CA ILE A 35 7.42 4.43 -9.17
C ILE A 35 7.41 5.95 -9.08
N GLU A 36 6.70 6.48 -8.11
CA GLU A 36 6.55 7.91 -7.86
C GLU A 36 6.89 8.21 -6.40
N THR A 37 7.57 9.33 -6.14
CA THR A 37 7.90 9.81 -4.81
C THR A 37 7.65 11.30 -4.73
N ALA A 38 7.00 11.78 -3.67
CA ALA A 38 6.81 13.22 -3.44
C ALA A 38 8.09 13.90 -2.94
N ARG A 39 8.98 13.14 -2.29
CA ARG A 39 10.27 13.60 -1.73
C ARG A 39 11.36 12.60 -2.09
N ARG A 40 12.62 12.96 -1.81
CA ARG A 40 13.76 12.06 -1.98
C ARG A 40 13.64 10.88 -1.00
N VAL A 41 13.51 9.67 -1.54
CA VAL A 41 13.37 8.40 -0.79
C VAL A 41 14.45 7.43 -1.23
N GLY A 42 15.10 6.79 -0.27
CA GLY A 42 15.99 5.66 -0.56
C GLY A 42 15.18 4.38 -0.72
N ILE A 43 15.11 3.83 -1.91
CA ILE A 43 14.45 2.56 -2.17
C ILE A 43 15.52 1.47 -2.25
N ARG A 44 15.31 0.38 -1.51
CA ARG A 44 16.13 -0.83 -1.57
C ARG A 44 15.38 -1.92 -2.32
N CYS A 45 16.07 -2.64 -3.20
CA CYS A 45 15.48 -3.70 -4.00
C CYS A 45 16.25 -4.99 -3.81
N LEU A 46 15.54 -6.07 -3.50
CA LEU A 46 16.06 -7.43 -3.61
C LEU A 46 15.50 -8.02 -4.90
N TYR A 47 16.37 -8.41 -5.80
CA TYR A 47 16.01 -9.12 -7.03
C TYR A 47 16.26 -10.62 -6.82
N THR A 48 15.27 -11.43 -7.20
CA THR A 48 15.34 -12.88 -7.08
C THR A 48 15.06 -13.53 -8.42
N LYS A 49 15.63 -14.70 -8.65
CA LYS A 49 15.27 -15.51 -9.82
C LYS A 49 13.86 -16.04 -9.64
N THR A 50 13.06 -16.05 -10.71
CA THR A 50 11.68 -16.50 -10.71
C THR A 50 11.52 -17.95 -10.24
N GLU A 51 12.51 -18.80 -10.56
CA GLU A 51 12.53 -20.21 -10.18
C GLU A 51 12.57 -20.46 -8.66
N LEU A 52 12.96 -19.45 -7.88
CA LEU A 52 12.98 -19.56 -6.41
C LEU A 52 11.59 -19.47 -5.77
N GLY A 53 10.56 -19.12 -6.52
CA GLY A 53 9.18 -19.08 -6.03
C GLY A 53 8.93 -18.12 -4.84
N LEU A 54 9.83 -17.16 -4.60
CA LEU A 54 9.78 -16.27 -3.44
C LEU A 54 8.62 -15.27 -3.46
N LEU A 55 8.08 -15.00 -4.62
CA LEU A 55 7.07 -13.96 -4.81
C LEU A 55 5.76 -14.57 -5.32
N ALA A 56 4.65 -13.98 -4.89
CA ALA A 56 3.33 -14.29 -5.43
C ALA A 56 3.24 -13.86 -6.91
N ASN A 57 2.26 -14.42 -7.63
CA ASN A 57 2.02 -14.11 -9.04
C ASN A 57 1.37 -12.74 -9.27
N GLU A 58 1.10 -11.99 -8.21
CA GLU A 58 0.49 -10.66 -8.26
C GLU A 58 1.32 -9.63 -7.49
N VAL A 59 1.25 -8.37 -7.97
CA VAL A 59 1.82 -7.24 -7.23
C VAL A 59 1.05 -7.04 -5.93
N ARG A 60 1.74 -7.10 -4.81
CA ARG A 60 1.14 -6.90 -3.48
C ARG A 60 2.06 -6.15 -2.53
N VAL A 61 1.49 -5.44 -1.58
CA VAL A 61 2.20 -4.84 -0.46
C VAL A 61 2.00 -5.71 0.77
N VAL A 62 3.10 -6.06 1.43
CA VAL A 62 3.08 -6.90 2.64
C VAL A 62 3.58 -6.12 3.85
N ASN A 63 3.03 -6.48 5.01
CA ASN A 63 3.52 -5.98 6.28
C ASN A 63 4.76 -6.78 6.68
N LEU A 64 5.90 -6.10 6.86
CA LEU A 64 7.13 -6.76 7.31
C LEU A 64 7.14 -6.82 8.85
N ASP A 65 7.31 -8.01 9.41
CA ASP A 65 7.73 -8.16 10.80
C ASP A 65 9.24 -7.85 10.93
N PRO A 66 9.75 -7.60 12.16
CA PRO A 66 11.13 -7.23 12.36
C PRO A 66 12.13 -8.28 11.83
N LEU A 67 11.85 -9.57 12.00
CA LEU A 67 12.72 -10.63 11.51
C LEU A 67 12.82 -10.60 9.98
N THR A 68 11.70 -10.58 9.30
CA THR A 68 11.65 -10.54 7.82
C THR A 68 12.30 -9.28 7.27
N HIS A 69 12.10 -8.13 7.93
CA HIS A 69 12.77 -6.88 7.55
C HIS A 69 14.29 -7.00 7.62
N GLU A 70 14.84 -7.55 8.71
CA GLU A 70 16.28 -7.74 8.87
C GLU A 70 16.84 -8.78 7.90
N LEU A 71 16.14 -9.88 7.67
CA LEU A 71 16.55 -10.89 6.68
C LEU A 71 16.63 -10.31 5.27
N ILE A 72 15.63 -9.51 4.85
CA ILE A 72 15.66 -8.83 3.55
C ILE A 72 16.82 -7.83 3.49
N SER A 73 17.03 -7.06 4.56
CA SER A 73 18.11 -6.08 4.64
C SER A 73 19.46 -6.76 4.51
N HIS A 74 19.68 -7.83 5.26
CA HIS A 74 20.89 -8.63 5.17
C HIS A 74 21.09 -9.23 3.77
N ALA A 75 20.04 -9.81 3.17
CA ALA A 75 20.10 -10.35 1.82
C ALA A 75 20.50 -9.31 0.76
N ILE A 76 20.04 -8.07 0.91
CA ILE A 76 20.43 -6.96 0.01
C ILE A 76 21.91 -6.58 0.24
N ASP A 77 22.38 -6.58 1.49
CA ASP A 77 23.74 -6.14 1.84
C ASP A 77 24.81 -7.15 1.39
N VAL A 78 24.48 -8.47 1.38
CA VAL A 78 25.39 -9.53 0.93
C VAL A 78 25.24 -9.91 -0.54
N ALA A 79 24.30 -9.31 -1.25
CA ALA A 79 24.07 -9.61 -2.68
C ALA A 79 25.32 -9.24 -3.53
N PRO A 80 25.61 -10.00 -4.59
CA PRO A 80 24.91 -11.17 -5.10
C PRO A 80 25.18 -12.44 -4.30
N MET A 81 24.11 -13.19 -3.97
CA MET A 81 24.24 -14.45 -3.24
C MET A 81 24.45 -15.64 -4.19
N LYS A 82 25.39 -16.49 -3.86
CA LYS A 82 25.63 -17.74 -4.58
C LYS A 82 24.80 -18.87 -3.95
N LEU A 83 24.03 -19.58 -4.77
CA LEU A 83 23.14 -20.64 -4.31
C LEU A 83 23.86 -21.95 -3.93
N ASP A 84 25.11 -22.10 -4.30
CA ASP A 84 25.99 -23.22 -3.91
C ASP A 84 26.52 -23.09 -2.47
N GLU A 85 26.36 -21.94 -1.85
CA GLU A 85 26.73 -21.72 -0.46
C GLU A 85 25.57 -22.10 0.48
N PRO A 86 25.75 -23.05 1.42
CA PRO A 86 24.66 -23.54 2.30
C PRO A 86 23.97 -22.42 3.11
N VAL A 87 24.73 -21.42 3.56
CA VAL A 87 24.18 -20.27 4.34
C VAL A 87 23.24 -19.43 3.48
N ASN A 88 23.59 -19.18 2.22
CA ASN A 88 22.74 -18.42 1.30
C ASN A 88 21.46 -19.20 0.96
N THR A 89 21.58 -20.51 0.76
CA THR A 89 20.41 -21.38 0.53
C THR A 89 19.48 -21.39 1.74
N ALA A 90 20.02 -21.47 2.96
CA ALA A 90 19.21 -21.42 4.19
C ALA A 90 18.51 -20.05 4.35
N LEU A 91 19.21 -18.95 4.08
CA LEU A 91 18.64 -17.58 4.12
C LEU A 91 17.49 -17.43 3.12
N ILE A 92 17.69 -17.88 1.89
CA ILE A 92 16.66 -17.79 0.84
C ILE A 92 15.45 -18.66 1.19
N THR A 93 15.66 -19.86 1.70
CA THR A 93 14.58 -20.76 2.13
C THR A 93 13.75 -20.14 3.25
N LEU A 94 14.41 -19.55 4.24
CA LEU A 94 13.76 -18.88 5.35
C LEU A 94 12.98 -17.64 4.85
N LEU A 95 13.58 -16.83 3.99
CA LEU A 95 12.92 -15.68 3.37
C LEU A 95 11.67 -16.08 2.57
N ALA A 96 11.75 -17.17 1.81
CA ALA A 96 10.60 -17.69 1.05
C ALA A 96 9.43 -18.05 1.98
N ASP A 97 9.70 -18.81 3.02
CA ASP A 97 8.71 -19.21 4.01
C ASP A 97 8.09 -17.99 4.71
N GLN A 98 8.91 -17.05 5.17
CA GLN A 98 8.43 -15.82 5.82
C GLN A 98 7.57 -14.98 4.87
N LEU A 99 8.04 -14.68 3.65
CA LEU A 99 7.31 -13.88 2.67
C LEU A 99 5.96 -14.50 2.26
N ALA A 100 5.89 -15.84 2.18
CA ALA A 100 4.66 -16.54 1.86
C ALA A 100 3.57 -16.37 2.92
N ARG A 101 3.97 -16.20 4.19
CA ARG A 101 3.07 -16.06 5.35
C ARG A 101 2.67 -14.62 5.66
N LEU A 102 3.34 -13.61 5.07
CA LEU A 102 3.06 -12.22 5.38
C LEU A 102 1.66 -11.80 4.90
N PRO A 103 0.88 -11.14 5.76
CA PRO A 103 -0.43 -10.63 5.38
C PRO A 103 -0.31 -9.44 4.44
N ASP A 104 -1.27 -9.29 3.54
CA ASP A 104 -1.40 -8.10 2.70
C ASP A 104 -1.66 -6.86 3.54
N ALA A 105 -0.95 -5.78 3.22
CA ALA A 105 -1.03 -4.52 3.95
C ALA A 105 -2.26 -3.68 3.60
N ARG A 106 -3.13 -4.14 2.68
CA ARG A 106 -4.31 -3.40 2.18
C ARG A 106 -4.00 -1.98 1.71
N LEU A 107 -2.80 -1.75 1.21
CA LEU A 107 -2.32 -0.45 0.76
C LEU A 107 -2.47 -0.24 -0.75
N GLN A 108 -3.41 -0.92 -1.36
CA GLN A 108 -3.76 -0.82 -2.77
C GLN A 108 -5.09 -0.10 -2.98
N LEU A 109 -5.18 0.64 -4.07
CA LEU A 109 -6.40 1.29 -4.54
C LEU A 109 -6.64 0.87 -5.99
N PRO A 110 -7.71 0.11 -6.30
CA PRO A 110 -8.07 -0.20 -7.67
C PRO A 110 -8.53 1.07 -8.40
N LEU A 111 -8.10 1.26 -9.64
CA LEU A 111 -8.48 2.40 -10.45
C LEU A 111 -9.56 1.98 -11.46
N PRO A 112 -10.58 2.83 -11.70
CA PRO A 112 -11.53 2.59 -12.77
C PRO A 112 -10.85 2.77 -14.12
N THR A 113 -11.32 2.05 -15.14
CA THR A 113 -10.83 2.11 -16.53
C THR A 113 -11.64 3.06 -17.40
N ASP A 114 -12.91 3.29 -17.05
CA ASP A 114 -13.73 4.27 -17.74
C ASP A 114 -13.13 5.68 -17.60
N PRO A 115 -12.91 6.43 -18.69
CA PRO A 115 -12.24 7.72 -18.66
C PRO A 115 -12.90 8.75 -17.72
N THR A 116 -14.23 8.78 -17.67
CA THR A 116 -14.96 9.71 -16.78
C THR A 116 -14.80 9.31 -15.30
N ALA A 117 -14.93 8.02 -15.00
CA ALA A 117 -14.72 7.53 -13.64
C ALA A 117 -13.26 7.71 -13.19
N LEU A 118 -12.30 7.51 -14.09
CA LEU A 118 -10.88 7.74 -13.83
C LEU A 118 -10.57 9.22 -13.59
N ALA A 119 -11.20 10.13 -14.32
CA ALA A 119 -11.06 11.57 -14.07
C ALA A 119 -11.58 11.95 -12.68
N VAL A 120 -12.74 11.42 -12.27
CA VAL A 120 -13.28 11.61 -10.91
C VAL A 120 -12.34 11.00 -9.85
N ALA A 121 -11.85 9.79 -10.07
CA ALA A 121 -10.89 9.15 -9.18
C ALA A 121 -9.63 10.01 -9.01
N SER A 122 -9.10 10.56 -10.09
CA SER A 122 -7.93 11.44 -10.08
C SER A 122 -8.19 12.74 -9.31
N ALA A 123 -9.37 13.35 -9.49
CA ALA A 123 -9.77 14.55 -8.73
C ALA A 123 -9.86 14.26 -7.22
N ILE A 124 -10.46 13.14 -6.83
CA ILE A 124 -10.53 12.70 -5.42
C ILE A 124 -9.14 12.51 -4.82
N MET A 125 -8.23 11.86 -5.55
CA MET A 125 -6.85 11.65 -5.08
C MET A 125 -6.06 12.95 -4.96
N ALA A 126 -6.28 13.89 -5.88
CA ALA A 126 -5.59 15.18 -5.86
C ALA A 126 -6.08 16.11 -4.73
N GLN A 127 -7.39 16.09 -4.45
CA GLN A 127 -8.03 16.96 -3.46
C GLN A 127 -8.97 16.15 -2.54
N PRO A 128 -8.43 15.32 -1.65
CA PRO A 128 -9.23 14.42 -0.81
C PRO A 128 -10.14 15.15 0.20
N ALA A 129 -9.84 16.41 0.54
CA ALA A 129 -10.64 17.23 1.44
C ALA A 129 -11.96 17.72 0.80
N ASP A 130 -12.01 17.85 -0.52
CA ASP A 130 -13.19 18.37 -1.21
C ASP A 130 -14.40 17.46 -1.01
N SER A 131 -15.59 18.05 -0.95
CA SER A 131 -16.80 17.26 -0.85
C SER A 131 -17.02 16.41 -2.10
N LEU A 132 -17.58 15.22 -1.93
CA LEU A 132 -17.89 14.36 -3.07
C LEU A 132 -18.89 15.08 -4.03
N HIS A 133 -19.76 15.91 -3.50
CA HIS A 133 -20.69 16.69 -4.30
C HIS A 133 -19.95 17.62 -5.28
N ASP A 134 -18.96 18.37 -4.80
CA ASP A 134 -18.17 19.30 -5.61
C ASP A 134 -17.35 18.56 -6.66
N GLN A 135 -16.73 17.45 -6.30
CA GLN A 135 -15.95 16.61 -7.20
C GLN A 135 -16.79 15.99 -8.33
N LEU A 136 -18.06 15.69 -8.06
CA LEU A 136 -18.98 15.15 -9.07
C LEU A 136 -19.64 16.23 -9.94
N ARG A 137 -19.69 17.47 -9.50
CA ARG A 137 -20.40 18.57 -10.19
C ARG A 137 -19.86 18.84 -11.59
N THR A 138 -18.55 18.64 -11.80
CA THR A 138 -17.89 18.87 -13.09
C THR A 138 -17.80 17.61 -13.95
N ALA A 139 -18.23 16.46 -13.43
CA ALA A 139 -18.16 15.20 -14.15
C ALA A 139 -19.23 15.13 -15.26
N PRO A 140 -18.91 14.74 -16.50
CA PRO A 140 -19.87 14.61 -17.61
C PRO A 140 -20.72 13.33 -17.52
N ALA A 141 -21.03 12.87 -16.30
CA ALA A 141 -21.87 11.69 -16.04
C ALA A 141 -22.67 11.86 -14.75
N SER A 142 -23.87 11.28 -14.71
CA SER A 142 -24.68 11.31 -13.49
C SER A 142 -24.00 10.54 -12.35
N ARG A 143 -24.29 10.93 -11.11
CA ARG A 143 -23.84 10.23 -9.90
C ARG A 143 -24.17 8.73 -9.96
N ARG A 144 -25.40 8.36 -10.39
CA ARG A 144 -25.83 6.96 -10.55
C ARG A 144 -24.93 6.19 -11.54
N THR A 145 -24.54 6.84 -12.64
CA THR A 145 -23.65 6.24 -13.64
C THR A 145 -22.27 5.99 -13.05
N LEU A 146 -21.72 6.98 -12.34
CA LEU A 146 -20.41 6.86 -11.68
C LEU A 146 -20.42 5.79 -10.59
N GLU A 147 -21.43 5.75 -9.72
CA GLU A 147 -21.57 4.70 -8.70
C GLU A 147 -21.59 3.30 -9.32
N ARG A 148 -22.31 3.11 -10.44
CA ARG A 148 -22.32 1.84 -11.16
C ARG A 148 -20.94 1.49 -11.72
N ARG A 149 -20.25 2.43 -12.37
CA ARG A 149 -18.91 2.21 -12.95
C ARG A 149 -17.90 1.84 -11.86
N PHE A 150 -17.82 2.61 -10.78
CA PHE A 150 -16.94 2.29 -9.65
C PHE A 150 -17.21 0.89 -9.10
N LYS A 151 -18.50 0.56 -8.88
CA LYS A 151 -18.87 -0.78 -8.36
C LYS A 151 -18.48 -1.91 -9.30
N THR A 152 -18.67 -1.73 -10.60
CA THR A 152 -18.36 -2.77 -11.60
C THR A 152 -16.85 -2.95 -11.77
N GLU A 153 -16.09 -1.85 -11.89
CA GLU A 153 -14.69 -1.88 -12.28
C GLU A 153 -13.73 -2.04 -11.10
N THR A 154 -14.08 -1.44 -9.94
CA THR A 154 -13.21 -1.49 -8.75
C THR A 154 -13.72 -2.44 -7.65
N ARG A 155 -14.92 -3.01 -7.81
CA ARG A 155 -15.63 -3.80 -6.79
C ARG A 155 -15.99 -3.02 -5.53
N MET A 156 -15.85 -1.70 -5.53
CA MET A 156 -16.17 -0.80 -4.41
C MET A 156 -17.26 0.18 -4.81
N THR A 157 -18.14 0.56 -3.87
CA THR A 157 -18.99 1.72 -4.09
C THR A 157 -18.12 2.97 -4.17
N LEU A 158 -18.59 4.04 -4.83
CA LEU A 158 -17.85 5.31 -4.92
C LEU A 158 -17.52 5.87 -3.53
N GLY A 159 -18.43 5.75 -2.56
CA GLY A 159 -18.19 6.17 -1.18
C GLY A 159 -17.10 5.34 -0.47
N GLN A 160 -17.10 4.01 -0.66
CA GLN A 160 -16.05 3.13 -0.12
C GLN A 160 -14.70 3.45 -0.78
N TRP A 161 -14.69 3.61 -2.10
CA TRP A 161 -13.49 3.93 -2.85
C TRP A 161 -12.88 5.27 -2.40
N ARG A 162 -13.70 6.32 -2.28
CA ARG A 162 -13.27 7.63 -1.78
C ARG A 162 -12.69 7.55 -0.37
N ARG A 163 -13.38 6.86 0.55
CA ARG A 163 -12.87 6.66 1.92
C ARG A 163 -11.48 6.04 1.90
N ARG A 164 -11.31 4.97 1.14
CA ARG A 164 -10.02 4.29 1.00
C ARG A 164 -8.96 5.20 0.40
N ALA A 165 -9.28 5.97 -0.66
CA ALA A 165 -8.38 6.96 -1.25
C ALA A 165 -7.93 8.01 -0.22
N CYS A 166 -8.85 8.55 0.58
CA CYS A 166 -8.54 9.51 1.65
C CYS A 166 -7.59 8.88 2.71
N ILE A 167 -7.84 7.64 3.12
CA ILE A 167 -6.97 6.96 4.09
C ILE A 167 -5.57 6.70 3.51
N LEU A 168 -5.45 6.29 2.24
CA LEU A 168 -4.14 6.11 1.61
C LEU A 168 -3.39 7.43 1.42
N SER A 169 -4.10 8.52 1.11
CA SER A 169 -3.52 9.88 1.11
C SER A 169 -3.04 10.28 2.51
N ALA A 170 -3.80 9.93 3.55
CA ALA A 170 -3.39 10.19 4.93
C ALA A 170 -2.13 9.39 5.31
N VAL A 171 -1.99 8.15 4.86
CA VAL A 171 -0.75 7.35 5.07
C VAL A 171 0.46 8.09 4.48
N ALA A 172 0.32 8.68 3.29
CA ALA A 172 1.41 9.46 2.69
C ALA A 172 1.79 10.69 3.53
N MET A 173 0.81 11.47 3.97
CA MET A 173 1.05 12.65 4.81
C MET A 173 1.67 12.29 6.17
N LEU A 174 1.20 11.22 6.80
CA LEU A 174 1.77 10.72 8.06
C LEU A 174 3.21 10.21 7.89
N ALA A 175 3.52 9.56 6.78
CA ALA A 175 4.88 9.12 6.46
C ALA A 175 5.84 10.31 6.26
N ASP A 176 5.33 11.45 5.81
CA ASP A 176 6.06 12.72 5.69
C ASP A 176 6.24 13.45 7.04
N GLY A 177 5.68 12.92 8.13
CA GLY A 177 5.81 13.46 9.49
C GLY A 177 4.69 14.40 9.91
N ASP A 178 3.64 14.57 9.13
CA ASP A 178 2.48 15.38 9.48
C ASP A 178 1.77 14.80 10.72
N ASN A 179 1.24 15.68 11.57
CA ASN A 179 0.50 15.23 12.75
C ASN A 179 -0.93 14.75 12.40
N VAL A 180 -1.45 13.80 13.20
CA VAL A 180 -2.75 13.15 12.96
C VAL A 180 -3.91 14.15 12.85
N THR A 181 -3.91 15.22 13.66
CA THR A 181 -4.98 16.23 13.64
C THR A 181 -5.01 17.02 12.34
N SER A 182 -3.86 17.49 11.89
CA SER A 182 -3.72 18.19 10.60
C SER A 182 -4.11 17.28 9.43
N VAL A 183 -3.63 16.04 9.44
CA VAL A 183 -3.94 15.06 8.39
C VAL A 183 -5.43 14.79 8.31
N ALA A 184 -6.12 14.59 9.45
CA ALA A 184 -7.56 14.35 9.48
C ALA A 184 -8.34 15.44 8.72
N LEU A 185 -8.03 16.71 8.97
CA LEU A 185 -8.67 17.84 8.29
C LEU A 185 -8.33 17.86 6.79
N ARG A 186 -7.07 17.66 6.44
CA ARG A 186 -6.59 17.69 5.04
C ARG A 186 -7.13 16.56 4.17
N VAL A 187 -7.58 15.46 4.77
CA VAL A 187 -8.25 14.38 4.03
C VAL A 187 -9.78 14.41 4.18
N GLY A 188 -10.33 15.51 4.69
CA GLY A 188 -11.76 15.81 4.67
C GLY A 188 -12.57 15.25 5.84
N TYR A 189 -11.95 14.91 6.98
CA TYR A 189 -12.67 14.50 8.18
C TYR A 189 -12.94 15.70 9.09
N ALA A 190 -14.14 15.78 9.63
CA ALA A 190 -14.55 16.86 10.54
C ALA A 190 -13.86 16.82 11.90
N SER A 191 -13.34 15.66 12.32
CA SER A 191 -12.63 15.50 13.59
C SER A 191 -11.53 14.42 13.53
N PRO A 192 -10.49 14.55 14.36
CA PRO A 192 -9.48 13.49 14.49
C PRO A 192 -10.06 12.15 14.94
N SER A 193 -11.10 12.15 15.77
CA SER A 193 -11.75 10.93 16.26
C SER A 193 -12.42 10.15 15.12
N SER A 194 -13.18 10.82 14.26
CA SER A 194 -13.82 10.21 13.09
C SER A 194 -12.80 9.68 12.08
N PHE A 195 -11.70 10.41 11.90
CA PHE A 195 -10.56 9.95 11.09
C PHE A 195 -9.92 8.68 11.65
N ILE A 196 -9.58 8.67 12.95
CA ILE A 196 -8.95 7.51 13.60
C ILE A 196 -9.84 6.28 13.51
N ALA A 197 -11.15 6.42 13.69
CA ALA A 197 -12.11 5.34 13.53
C ALA A 197 -12.12 4.80 12.08
N ALA A 198 -12.16 5.68 11.08
CA ALA A 198 -12.11 5.29 9.68
C ALA A 198 -10.78 4.64 9.29
N PHE A 199 -9.65 5.16 9.80
CA PHE A 199 -8.33 4.62 9.56
C PHE A 199 -8.19 3.18 10.12
N ARG A 200 -8.68 2.96 11.35
CA ARG A 200 -8.72 1.61 11.94
C ARG A 200 -9.59 0.65 11.14
N ALA A 201 -10.74 1.11 10.67
CA ALA A 201 -11.65 0.27 9.86
C ALA A 201 -11.04 -0.15 8.51
N GLU A 202 -10.15 0.66 7.92
CA GLU A 202 -9.51 0.37 6.63
C GLU A 202 -8.19 -0.41 6.77
N LEU A 203 -7.39 -0.12 7.81
CA LEU A 203 -6.01 -0.61 7.96
C LEU A 203 -5.77 -1.43 9.25
N ASP A 204 -6.82 -1.78 9.99
CA ASP A 204 -6.83 -2.62 11.20
C ASP A 204 -5.91 -2.10 12.34
N SER A 205 -5.47 -0.83 12.28
CA SER A 205 -4.61 -0.23 13.29
C SER A 205 -4.79 1.29 13.38
N ALA A 206 -4.42 1.89 14.52
CA ALA A 206 -4.48 3.34 14.68
C ALA A 206 -3.34 4.04 13.90
N PRO A 207 -3.52 5.30 13.42
CA PRO A 207 -2.51 5.99 12.62
C PRO A 207 -1.10 5.99 13.22
N ARG A 208 -0.98 6.31 14.53
CA ARG A 208 0.32 6.31 15.22
C ARG A 208 0.95 4.94 15.31
N GLU A 209 0.17 3.92 15.59
CA GLU A 209 0.59 2.54 15.66
C GLU A 209 1.03 2.05 14.27
N PHE A 210 0.21 2.31 13.25
CA PHE A 210 0.49 1.97 11.87
C PHE A 210 1.82 2.52 11.37
N MET A 211 2.15 3.77 11.73
CA MET A 211 3.41 4.42 11.32
C MET A 211 4.63 3.96 12.14
N ARG A 212 4.43 3.47 13.37
CA ARG A 212 5.51 3.06 14.27
C ARG A 212 5.94 1.61 14.09
N THR A 213 5.02 0.75 13.65
CA THR A 213 5.18 -0.71 13.73
C THR A 213 5.03 -1.36 12.36
N ALA A 214 5.93 -2.32 12.04
CA ALA A 214 5.49 -3.52 11.38
C ALA A 214 4.43 -4.17 12.28
N PRO A 215 3.19 -4.46 11.82
CA PRO A 215 2.18 -5.03 12.71
C PRO A 215 2.70 -6.34 13.27
N ALA A 216 2.60 -6.48 14.60
CA ALA A 216 2.81 -7.77 15.24
C ALA A 216 1.86 -8.76 14.54
N SER A 217 2.41 -9.84 14.01
CA SER A 217 1.62 -10.93 13.47
C SER A 217 0.59 -11.32 14.54
N THR A 218 -0.70 -11.20 14.21
CA THR A 218 -1.75 -11.81 15.02
C THR A 218 -1.41 -13.31 15.04
N ARG A 219 -0.84 -13.78 16.15
CA ARG A 219 -0.65 -15.19 16.41
C ARG A 219 -2.05 -15.79 16.48
N GLN A 220 -2.55 -16.31 15.37
CA GLN A 220 -3.59 -17.33 15.43
C GLN A 220 -2.96 -18.51 16.16
N GLY A 221 -3.54 -18.80 17.35
CA GLY A 221 -3.04 -19.82 18.25
C GLY A 221 -2.79 -21.13 17.54
N LEU A 222 -1.55 -21.60 17.61
CA LEU A 222 -1.29 -23.03 17.51
C LEU A 222 -1.87 -23.66 18.78
N THR A 223 -3.05 -24.22 18.67
CA THR A 223 -3.51 -25.25 19.60
C THR A 223 -2.81 -26.54 19.17
N MET A 224 -1.92 -27.03 20.04
CA MET A 224 -1.37 -28.38 19.94
C MET A 224 -2.49 -29.40 20.18
#